data_18c247896c72c40362e2d0e4df2d9147
#
_entry.id   18c247896c72c40362e2d0e4df2d9147
#
_cell.length_a   1.000
_cell.length_b   1.000
_cell.length_c   1.000
_cell.angle_alpha   90.00
_cell.angle_beta   90.00
_cell.angle_gamma   90.00
#
_symmetry.space_group_name_H-M   'P 1'
#
loop_
_entity.id
_entity.type
_entity.pdbx_description
1 polymer ?
#
loop_
_entity_poly.entity_id
_entity_poly.type
_entity_poly.pdbx_seq_one_letter_code
_entity_poly.pdbx_strand_id
1 'polypeptide(L)'
;MQHTLTLDVETTTFQKGNPFSRRNRLCTVGLLDDAGYRDFDIEYTNTPYGGKLQTIKEIVEASTLLIGFNIKFDLHWLRRYIDELSVHAVWDCQLAEFILAQQSNPYPSLNDTLNLYGLEHKLDTVKLEYWDRGIDTTEIPWDILAEYQKRDIVGTREVFEIQKKRFEEGDPRLYEMFKLQCKDLLILQEMEFEGMVL
;
A
#
# COMPACT_ATOMS: atom_id res chain seq x y z
N MET A 1 17.63 -13.35 -8.10
CA MET A 1 17.52 -12.29 -7.08
C MET A 1 16.04 -12.05 -6.81
N GLN A 2 15.66 -11.79 -5.57
CA GLN A 2 14.28 -11.46 -5.24
C GLN A 2 14.02 -10.02 -5.70
N HIS A 3 13.09 -9.83 -6.64
CA HIS A 3 12.69 -8.50 -7.11
C HIS A 3 11.56 -7.99 -6.20
N THR A 4 11.88 -7.07 -5.28
CA THR A 4 10.94 -6.49 -4.33
C THR A 4 10.40 -5.15 -4.85
N LEU A 5 9.10 -4.95 -4.73
CA LEU A 5 8.41 -3.73 -5.13
C LEU A 5 7.60 -3.20 -3.94
N THR A 6 7.80 -1.95 -3.55
CA THR A 6 6.94 -1.28 -2.59
C THR A 6 5.89 -0.47 -3.33
N LEU A 7 4.64 -0.58 -2.89
CA LEU A 7 3.46 0.01 -3.50
C LEU A 7 2.67 0.81 -2.47
N ASP A 8 2.09 1.91 -2.93
CA ASP A 8 1.08 2.69 -2.22
C ASP A 8 0.17 3.40 -3.22
N VAL A 9 -1.11 3.60 -2.87
CA VAL A 9 -2.08 4.30 -3.70
C VAL A 9 -2.74 5.45 -2.95
N GLU A 10 -2.96 6.56 -3.67
CA GLU A 10 -3.78 7.66 -3.16
C GLU A 10 -5.13 7.69 -3.87
N THR A 11 -6.18 7.92 -3.09
CA THR A 11 -7.57 7.82 -3.56
C THR A 11 -8.39 9.01 -3.10
N THR A 12 -9.54 9.24 -3.72
CA THR A 12 -10.53 10.16 -3.17
C THR A 12 -11.03 9.68 -1.81
N THR A 13 -11.51 10.58 -0.96
CA THR A 13 -11.66 10.35 0.49
C THR A 13 -13.05 9.89 0.95
N PHE A 14 -14.04 9.81 0.05
CA PHE A 14 -15.40 9.40 0.44
C PHE A 14 -15.38 8.02 1.12
N GLN A 15 -16.00 7.93 2.30
CA GLN A 15 -15.99 6.71 3.13
C GLN A 15 -14.57 6.14 3.32
N LYS A 16 -13.59 6.99 3.57
CA LYS A 16 -12.17 6.64 3.76
C LYS A 16 -11.55 5.92 2.54
N GLY A 17 -11.91 6.37 1.35
CA GLY A 17 -11.37 5.79 0.11
C GLY A 17 -11.91 4.39 -0.20
N ASN A 18 -13.12 4.06 0.24
CA ASN A 18 -13.71 2.72 0.02
C ASN A 18 -13.62 2.30 -1.47
N PRO A 19 -12.88 1.23 -1.82
CA PRO A 19 -12.66 0.80 -3.21
C PRO A 19 -13.93 0.25 -3.88
N PHE A 20 -14.94 -0.14 -3.11
CA PHE A 20 -16.23 -0.64 -3.63
C PHE A 20 -17.24 0.48 -3.88
N SER A 21 -16.95 1.71 -3.47
CA SER A 21 -17.79 2.86 -3.75
C SER A 21 -17.51 3.43 -5.15
N ARG A 22 -18.54 3.52 -6.00
CA ARG A 22 -18.45 4.16 -7.33
C ARG A 22 -18.16 5.65 -7.27
N ARG A 23 -18.28 6.27 -6.09
CA ARG A 23 -17.97 7.69 -5.89
C ARG A 23 -16.48 7.95 -5.75
N ASN A 24 -15.71 6.91 -5.43
CA ASN A 24 -14.27 7.03 -5.25
C ASN A 24 -13.50 6.69 -6.53
N ARG A 25 -12.35 7.33 -6.66
CA ARG A 25 -11.41 7.18 -7.78
C ARG A 25 -10.01 6.88 -7.25
N LEU A 26 -9.24 6.13 -8.03
CA LEU A 26 -7.81 5.97 -7.84
C LEU A 26 -7.12 7.22 -8.38
N CYS A 27 -6.52 8.01 -7.51
CA CYS A 27 -5.87 9.26 -7.91
C CYS A 27 -4.45 9.00 -8.43
N THR A 28 -3.63 8.33 -7.63
CA THR A 28 -2.23 8.05 -7.98
C THR A 28 -1.82 6.64 -7.56
N VAL A 29 -0.79 6.10 -8.22
CA VAL A 29 -0.09 4.88 -7.82
C VAL A 29 1.39 5.20 -7.70
N GLY A 30 1.97 4.95 -6.54
CA GLY A 30 3.39 5.07 -6.29
C GLY A 30 4.07 3.71 -6.22
N LEU A 31 5.24 3.57 -6.82
CA LEU A 31 6.04 2.35 -6.88
C LEU A 31 7.49 2.66 -6.53
N LEU A 32 8.12 1.81 -5.71
CA LEU A 32 9.54 1.88 -5.35
C LEU A 32 10.19 0.51 -5.47
N ASP A 33 11.17 0.39 -6.34
CA ASP A 33 12.04 -0.77 -6.49
C ASP A 33 13.53 -0.35 -6.56
N ASP A 34 14.41 -1.26 -6.95
CA ASP A 34 15.85 -1.01 -7.07
C ASP A 34 16.19 0.02 -8.17
N ALA A 35 15.28 0.28 -9.11
CA ALA A 35 15.43 1.31 -10.14
C ALA A 35 15.03 2.71 -9.63
N GLY A 36 14.39 2.81 -8.48
CA GLY A 36 13.98 4.04 -7.83
C GLY A 36 12.46 4.21 -7.72
N TYR A 37 12.06 5.38 -7.24
CA TYR A 37 10.67 5.78 -7.08
C TYR A 37 10.06 6.23 -8.41
N ARG A 38 8.81 5.84 -8.64
CA ARG A 38 7.97 6.25 -9.78
C ARG A 38 6.55 6.50 -9.29
N ASP A 39 5.94 7.57 -9.76
CA ASP A 39 4.55 7.90 -9.52
C ASP A 39 3.75 7.91 -10.83
N PHE A 40 2.49 7.55 -10.74
CA PHE A 40 1.56 7.49 -11.85
C PHE A 40 0.28 8.23 -11.49
N ASP A 41 0.03 9.35 -12.16
CA ASP A 41 -1.27 10.00 -12.16
C ASP A 41 -2.29 9.13 -12.93
N ILE A 42 -3.32 8.66 -12.26
CA ILE A 42 -4.40 7.86 -12.84
C ILE A 42 -5.61 8.77 -13.10
N GLU A 43 -6.37 9.08 -12.06
CA GLU A 43 -7.53 9.97 -12.17
C GLU A 43 -7.38 11.25 -11.32
N TYR A 44 -6.15 11.63 -10.98
CA TYR A 44 -5.88 12.91 -10.33
C TYR A 44 -6.08 14.07 -11.33
N THR A 45 -5.52 13.94 -12.53
CA THR A 45 -5.82 14.82 -13.66
C THR A 45 -6.75 14.12 -14.66
N ASN A 46 -7.43 14.87 -15.54
CA ASN A 46 -8.27 14.29 -16.59
C ASN A 46 -7.46 13.83 -17.81
N THR A 47 -6.27 13.26 -17.59
CA THR A 47 -5.41 12.74 -18.66
C THR A 47 -5.67 11.24 -18.89
N PRO A 48 -5.52 10.74 -20.15
CA PRO A 48 -5.64 9.29 -20.40
C PRO A 48 -4.61 8.49 -19.61
N TYR A 49 -5.06 7.43 -18.92
CA TYR A 49 -4.23 6.62 -18.02
C TYR A 49 -4.04 5.15 -18.47
N GLY A 50 -4.68 4.71 -19.54
CA GLY A 50 -4.64 3.31 -19.96
C GLY A 50 -3.23 2.75 -20.16
N GLY A 51 -2.33 3.50 -20.78
CA GLY A 51 -0.92 3.10 -20.93
C GLY A 51 -0.17 3.04 -19.59
N LYS A 52 -0.52 3.89 -18.63
CA LYS A 52 0.06 3.87 -17.28
C LYS A 52 -0.36 2.62 -16.50
N LEU A 53 -1.63 2.20 -16.60
CA LEU A 53 -2.13 0.98 -15.98
C LEU A 53 -1.43 -0.27 -16.51
N GLN A 54 -1.19 -0.34 -17.82
CA GLN A 54 -0.45 -1.44 -18.42
C GLN A 54 1.00 -1.49 -17.89
N THR A 55 1.67 -0.35 -17.79
CA THR A 55 3.02 -0.27 -17.22
C THR A 55 3.03 -0.69 -15.74
N ILE A 56 2.05 -0.25 -14.95
CA ILE A 56 1.91 -0.65 -13.54
C ILE A 56 1.72 -2.16 -13.43
N LYS A 57 0.83 -2.74 -14.27
CA LYS A 57 0.60 -4.20 -14.33
C LYS A 57 1.90 -4.95 -14.57
N GLU A 58 2.64 -4.58 -15.60
CA GLU A 58 3.91 -5.23 -15.97
C GLU A 58 4.94 -5.17 -14.84
N ILE A 59 5.04 -4.04 -14.14
CA ILE A 59 5.97 -3.87 -13.01
C ILE A 59 5.55 -4.73 -11.82
N VAL A 60 4.26 -4.73 -11.47
CA VAL A 60 3.72 -5.52 -10.36
C VAL A 60 3.88 -7.01 -10.62
N GLU A 61 3.51 -7.48 -11.81
CA GLU A 61 3.61 -8.89 -12.20
C GLU A 61 5.05 -9.39 -12.34
N ALA A 62 6.00 -8.51 -12.65
CA ALA A 62 7.43 -8.84 -12.66
C ALA A 62 8.03 -8.94 -11.25
N SER A 63 7.37 -8.41 -10.22
CA SER A 63 7.86 -8.47 -8.85
C SER A 63 7.64 -9.84 -8.24
N THR A 64 8.60 -10.31 -7.43
CA THR A 64 8.48 -11.57 -6.68
C THR A 64 7.89 -11.37 -5.29
N LEU A 65 7.95 -10.15 -4.78
CA LEU A 65 7.38 -9.74 -3.49
C LEU A 65 6.88 -8.30 -3.58
N LEU A 66 5.60 -8.12 -3.35
CA LEU A 66 4.96 -6.81 -3.25
C LEU A 66 4.86 -6.40 -1.78
N ILE A 67 5.34 -5.20 -1.46
CA ILE A 67 5.40 -4.66 -0.11
C ILE A 67 4.43 -3.48 -0.01
N GLY A 68 3.65 -3.41 1.07
CA GLY A 68 2.77 -2.29 1.35
C GLY A 68 2.42 -2.18 2.83
N PHE A 69 1.79 -1.11 3.21
CA PHE A 69 1.23 -0.92 4.55
C PHE A 69 -0.29 -1.01 4.49
N ASN A 70 -0.90 -2.09 4.98
CA ASN A 70 -2.29 -2.47 4.70
C ASN A 70 -2.54 -2.71 3.21
N ILE A 71 -1.65 -3.47 2.59
CA ILE A 71 -1.59 -3.69 1.13
C ILE A 71 -2.88 -4.26 0.52
N LYS A 72 -3.74 -4.87 1.31
CA LYS A 72 -5.05 -5.34 0.86
C LYS A 72 -5.90 -4.20 0.28
N PHE A 73 -5.82 -3.01 0.88
CA PHE A 73 -6.49 -1.81 0.38
C PHE A 73 -5.99 -1.43 -1.02
N ASP A 74 -4.68 -1.39 -1.21
CA ASP A 74 -4.05 -1.04 -2.48
C ASP A 74 -4.39 -2.04 -3.57
N LEU A 75 -4.39 -3.34 -3.24
CA LEU A 75 -4.74 -4.40 -4.17
C LEU A 75 -6.20 -4.33 -4.64
N HIS A 76 -7.14 -3.95 -3.77
CA HIS A 76 -8.52 -3.71 -4.18
C HIS A 76 -8.62 -2.59 -5.22
N TRP A 77 -7.85 -1.51 -5.02
CA TRP A 77 -7.81 -0.41 -5.96
C TRP A 77 -7.18 -0.79 -7.28
N LEU A 78 -6.03 -1.48 -7.26
CA LEU A 78 -5.39 -1.94 -8.49
C LEU A 78 -6.28 -2.89 -9.29
N ARG A 79 -6.91 -3.88 -8.65
CA ARG A 79 -7.81 -4.83 -9.32
C ARG A 79 -9.06 -4.19 -9.90
N ARG A 80 -9.51 -3.07 -9.35
CA ARG A 80 -10.63 -2.30 -9.91
C ARG A 80 -10.30 -1.67 -11.27
N TYR A 81 -9.02 -1.39 -11.53
CA TYR A 81 -8.53 -0.70 -12.73
C TYR A 81 -7.73 -1.59 -13.68
N ILE A 82 -7.20 -2.68 -13.16
CA ILE A 82 -6.33 -3.60 -13.91
C ILE A 82 -6.94 -4.99 -13.87
N ASP A 83 -7.51 -5.41 -15.01
CA ASP A 83 -8.06 -6.74 -15.16
C ASP A 83 -6.96 -7.81 -15.04
N GLU A 84 -7.30 -8.95 -14.40
CA GLU A 84 -6.42 -10.12 -14.28
C GLU A 84 -5.01 -9.79 -13.72
N LEU A 85 -4.95 -8.94 -12.69
CA LEU A 85 -3.69 -8.61 -12.03
C LEU A 85 -3.17 -9.82 -11.23
N SER A 86 -1.99 -10.32 -11.59
CA SER A 86 -1.31 -11.42 -10.90
C SER A 86 -0.34 -10.89 -9.85
N VAL A 87 -0.47 -11.36 -8.60
CA VAL A 87 0.42 -11.03 -7.48
C VAL A 87 0.99 -12.30 -6.89
N HIS A 88 2.33 -12.45 -6.91
CA HIS A 88 3.00 -13.68 -6.48
C HIS A 88 3.03 -13.84 -4.97
N ALA A 89 3.45 -12.81 -4.25
CA ALA A 89 3.52 -12.78 -2.81
C ALA A 89 3.45 -11.34 -2.29
N VAL A 90 2.98 -11.18 -1.06
CA VAL A 90 2.91 -9.88 -0.40
C VAL A 90 3.66 -9.89 0.93
N TRP A 91 4.15 -8.72 1.32
CA TRP A 91 4.54 -8.36 2.67
C TRP A 91 3.65 -7.19 3.11
N ASP A 92 2.75 -7.46 4.03
CA ASP A 92 1.94 -6.41 4.64
C ASP A 92 2.62 -5.93 5.93
N CYS A 93 3.14 -4.70 5.90
CA CYS A 93 3.86 -4.14 7.05
C CYS A 93 2.95 -3.91 8.27
N GLN A 94 1.66 -3.65 8.08
CA GLN A 94 0.70 -3.54 9.18
C GLN A 94 0.49 -4.89 9.86
N LEU A 95 0.27 -5.94 9.08
CA LEU A 95 0.13 -7.31 9.59
C LEU A 95 1.42 -7.80 10.25
N ALA A 96 2.58 -7.50 9.66
CA ALA A 96 3.87 -7.82 10.24
C ALA A 96 4.05 -7.19 11.62
N GLU A 97 3.73 -5.91 11.77
CA GLU A 97 3.82 -5.22 13.06
C GLU A 97 2.84 -5.80 14.09
N PHE A 98 1.61 -6.08 13.69
CA PHE A 98 0.63 -6.73 14.56
C PHE A 98 1.16 -8.04 15.15
N ILE A 99 1.80 -8.89 14.33
CA ILE A 99 2.38 -10.15 14.76
C ILE A 99 3.61 -9.95 15.64
N LEU A 100 4.54 -9.06 15.24
CA LEU A 100 5.75 -8.75 15.99
C LEU A 100 5.45 -8.12 17.36
N ALA A 101 4.36 -7.36 17.45
CA ALA A 101 3.85 -6.81 18.72
C ALA A 101 3.01 -7.82 19.54
N GLN A 102 3.03 -9.11 19.18
CA GLN A 102 2.26 -10.16 19.85
C GLN A 102 0.78 -9.83 19.97
N GLN A 103 0.23 -9.20 18.93
CA GLN A 103 -1.19 -8.78 18.82
C GLN A 103 -1.63 -7.74 19.86
N SER A 104 -0.69 -7.08 20.53
CA SER A 104 -1.01 -6.04 21.54
C SER A 104 -1.53 -4.74 20.92
N ASN A 105 -1.19 -4.47 19.64
CA ASN A 105 -1.73 -3.36 18.86
C ASN A 105 -2.43 -3.90 17.61
N PRO A 106 -3.77 -3.98 17.59
CA PRO A 106 -4.51 -4.65 16.51
C PRO A 106 -4.49 -3.90 15.18
N TYR A 107 -4.23 -2.59 15.20
CA TYR A 107 -4.26 -1.75 14.00
C TYR A 107 -3.14 -0.69 14.04
N PRO A 108 -1.86 -1.10 13.95
CA PRO A 108 -0.77 -0.14 13.93
C PRO A 108 -0.90 0.75 12.68
N SER A 109 -0.70 2.06 12.83
CA SER A 109 -0.58 2.97 11.70
C SER A 109 0.86 2.99 11.18
N LEU A 110 1.06 3.47 9.94
CA LEU A 110 2.43 3.69 9.43
C LEU A 110 3.20 4.66 10.32
N ASN A 111 2.57 5.77 10.75
CA ASN A 111 3.20 6.74 11.63
C ASN A 111 3.61 6.16 12.99
N ASP A 112 2.73 5.35 13.62
CA ASP A 112 3.06 4.69 14.88
C ASP A 112 4.24 3.74 14.71
N THR A 113 4.28 3.03 13.59
CA THR A 113 5.35 2.07 13.28
C THR A 113 6.68 2.78 12.97
N LEU A 114 6.65 3.87 12.21
CA LEU A 114 7.83 4.71 11.97
C LEU A 114 8.38 5.26 13.27
N ASN A 115 7.51 5.79 14.14
CA ASN A 115 7.89 6.26 15.48
C ASN A 115 8.53 5.17 16.32
N LEU A 116 7.93 3.97 16.35
CA LEU A 116 8.43 2.82 17.11
C LEU A 116 9.84 2.45 16.67
N TYR A 117 10.15 2.58 15.40
CA TYR A 117 11.47 2.24 14.83
C TYR A 117 12.46 3.39 14.80
N GLY A 118 12.06 4.60 15.26
CA GLY A 118 12.91 5.79 15.25
C GLY A 118 13.23 6.28 13.84
N LEU A 119 12.35 6.00 12.88
CA LEU A 119 12.43 6.47 11.49
C LEU A 119 11.85 7.89 11.36
N GLU A 120 12.19 8.56 10.25
CA GLU A 120 11.62 9.88 9.98
C GLU A 120 10.09 9.80 9.86
N HIS A 121 9.43 10.78 10.47
CA HIS A 121 7.99 10.83 10.47
C HIS A 121 7.42 11.20 9.10
N LYS A 122 6.32 10.54 8.78
CA LYS A 122 5.37 10.99 7.78
C LYS A 122 4.98 12.45 8.07
N LEU A 123 4.95 13.28 7.04
CA LEU A 123 4.35 14.60 7.15
C LEU A 123 2.83 14.45 7.19
N ASP A 124 2.21 14.64 8.34
CA ASP A 124 0.74 14.68 8.46
C ASP A 124 0.10 15.93 7.79
N THR A 125 0.90 16.71 7.06
CA THR A 125 0.47 17.95 6.38
C THR A 125 -0.73 17.71 5.48
N VAL A 126 -0.70 16.67 4.67
CA VAL A 126 -1.81 16.35 3.77
C VAL A 126 -3.08 16.03 4.54
N LYS A 127 -2.99 15.22 5.58
CA LYS A 127 -4.12 14.89 6.42
C LYS A 127 -4.68 16.14 7.12
N LEU A 128 -3.83 16.90 7.82
CA LEU A 128 -4.26 18.02 8.65
C LEU A 128 -4.72 19.25 7.84
N GLU A 129 -4.06 19.52 6.72
CA GLU A 129 -4.34 20.73 5.94
C GLU A 129 -5.39 20.54 4.84
N TYR A 130 -5.62 19.29 4.41
CA TYR A 130 -6.55 18.98 3.34
C TYR A 130 -7.68 18.05 3.79
N TRP A 131 -7.40 16.78 4.08
CA TRP A 131 -8.44 15.78 4.34
C TRP A 131 -9.30 16.10 5.57
N ASP A 132 -8.70 16.49 6.68
CA ASP A 132 -9.43 16.86 7.92
C ASP A 132 -10.26 18.14 7.74
N ARG A 133 -9.97 18.93 6.69
CA ARG A 133 -10.76 20.09 6.28
C ARG A 133 -11.79 19.78 5.21
N GLY A 134 -11.93 18.52 4.80
CA GLY A 134 -12.87 18.07 3.79
C GLY A 134 -12.46 18.36 2.35
N ILE A 135 -11.18 18.71 2.12
CA ILE A 135 -10.62 18.90 0.78
C ILE A 135 -10.24 17.51 0.26
N ASP A 136 -10.72 17.17 -0.95
CA ASP A 136 -10.48 15.86 -1.54
C ASP A 136 -9.07 15.76 -2.14
N THR A 137 -8.56 14.56 -2.29
CA THR A 137 -7.21 14.26 -2.82
C THR A 137 -6.96 14.92 -4.17
N THR A 138 -7.96 14.99 -5.03
CA THR A 138 -7.85 15.64 -6.36
C THR A 138 -7.71 17.16 -6.31
N GLU A 139 -7.92 17.78 -5.14
CA GLU A 139 -7.78 19.22 -4.93
C GLU A 139 -6.45 19.59 -4.26
N ILE A 140 -5.66 18.60 -3.84
CA ILE A 140 -4.33 18.81 -3.24
C ILE A 140 -3.34 19.12 -4.35
N PRO A 141 -2.48 20.15 -4.25
CA PRO A 141 -1.43 20.40 -5.24
C PRO A 141 -0.56 19.17 -5.50
N TRP A 142 -0.26 18.91 -6.77
CA TRP A 142 0.47 17.70 -7.18
C TRP A 142 1.81 17.50 -6.47
N ASP A 143 2.59 18.55 -6.36
CA ASP A 143 3.90 18.53 -5.69
C ASP A 143 3.79 18.12 -4.22
N ILE A 144 2.74 18.55 -3.53
CA ILE A 144 2.47 18.18 -2.14
C ILE A 144 2.02 16.72 -2.04
N LEU A 145 1.10 16.28 -2.90
CA LEU A 145 0.59 14.91 -2.91
C LEU A 145 1.69 13.91 -3.30
N ALA A 146 2.47 14.21 -4.33
CA ALA A 146 3.56 13.35 -4.79
C ALA A 146 4.68 13.20 -3.75
N GLU A 147 5.05 14.28 -3.06
CA GLU A 147 6.03 14.22 -1.97
C GLU A 147 5.49 13.44 -0.77
N TYR A 148 4.21 13.60 -0.44
CA TYR A 148 3.53 12.85 0.61
C TYR A 148 3.56 11.34 0.29
N GLN A 149 3.09 10.92 -0.88
CA GLN A 149 3.08 9.51 -1.31
C GLN A 149 4.48 8.91 -1.35
N LYS A 150 5.47 9.68 -1.86
CA LYS A 150 6.86 9.23 -1.88
C LYS A 150 7.40 8.92 -0.49
N ARG A 151 7.09 9.76 0.50
CA ARG A 151 7.52 9.53 1.91
C ARG A 151 6.86 8.31 2.52
N ASP A 152 5.57 8.09 2.24
CA ASP A 152 4.86 6.90 2.72
C ASP A 152 5.48 5.62 2.16
N ILE A 153 5.83 5.59 0.88
CA ILE A 153 6.46 4.45 0.22
C ILE A 153 7.88 4.21 0.75
N VAL A 154 8.68 5.27 0.90
CA VAL A 154 10.04 5.15 1.46
C VAL A 154 9.97 4.66 2.89
N GLY A 155 9.11 5.25 3.72
CA GLY A 155 8.92 4.81 5.11
C GLY A 155 8.42 3.36 5.20
N THR A 156 7.50 2.95 4.33
CA THR A 156 7.03 1.56 4.26
C THR A 156 8.17 0.59 3.89
N ARG A 157 9.05 0.99 2.97
CA ARG A 157 10.24 0.19 2.61
C ARG A 157 11.20 0.06 3.79
N GLU A 158 11.48 1.13 4.51
CA GLU A 158 12.34 1.11 5.69
C GLU A 158 11.76 0.24 6.81
N VAL A 159 10.45 0.34 7.04
CA VAL A 159 9.72 -0.52 7.99
C VAL A 159 9.86 -1.99 7.59
N PHE A 160 9.68 -2.32 6.31
CA PHE A 160 9.87 -3.69 5.80
C PHE A 160 11.27 -4.24 6.11
N GLU A 161 12.33 -3.47 5.86
CA GLU A 161 13.71 -3.95 6.10
C GLU A 161 13.94 -4.26 7.58
N ILE A 162 13.41 -3.43 8.49
CA ILE A 162 13.51 -3.67 9.94
C ILE A 162 12.68 -4.90 10.34
N GLN A 163 11.45 -5.00 9.88
CA GLN A 163 10.56 -6.13 10.20
C GLN A 163 11.12 -7.45 9.69
N LYS A 164 11.66 -7.46 8.47
CA LYS A 164 12.31 -8.63 7.88
C LYS A 164 13.45 -9.12 8.77
N LYS A 165 14.33 -8.21 9.20
CA LYS A 165 15.42 -8.53 10.13
C LYS A 165 14.90 -9.07 11.45
N ARG A 166 13.86 -8.45 12.03
CA ARG A 166 13.26 -8.91 13.29
C ARG A 166 12.68 -10.32 13.19
N PHE A 167 12.06 -10.68 12.07
CA PHE A 167 11.59 -12.06 11.83
C PHE A 167 12.74 -13.05 11.62
N GLU A 168 13.80 -12.66 10.90
CA GLU A 168 14.98 -13.50 10.66
C GLU A 168 15.77 -13.78 11.95
N GLU A 169 15.84 -12.81 12.86
CA GLU A 169 16.54 -12.93 14.15
C GLU A 169 15.64 -13.47 15.28
N GLY A 170 14.32 -13.52 15.08
CA GLY A 170 13.32 -13.90 16.07
C GLY A 170 12.95 -15.39 16.05
N ASP A 171 11.75 -15.70 16.59
CA ASP A 171 11.21 -17.06 16.58
C ASP A 171 10.78 -17.45 15.15
N PRO A 172 11.36 -18.48 14.53
CA PRO A 172 11.02 -18.91 13.18
C PRO A 172 9.52 -19.25 13.01
N ARG A 173 8.82 -19.64 14.08
CA ARG A 173 7.38 -19.96 14.03
C ARG A 173 6.55 -18.70 13.78
N LEU A 174 6.96 -17.54 14.31
CA LEU A 174 6.29 -16.27 14.03
C LEU A 174 6.46 -15.89 12.56
N TYR A 175 7.63 -16.10 11.98
CA TYR A 175 7.87 -15.83 10.58
C TYR A 175 7.04 -16.75 9.66
N GLU A 176 6.96 -18.05 9.97
CA GLU A 176 6.12 -18.97 9.21
C GLU A 176 4.63 -18.61 9.33
N MET A 177 4.16 -18.23 10.52
CA MET A 177 2.79 -17.75 10.72
C MET A 177 2.52 -16.49 9.91
N PHE A 178 3.43 -15.51 9.92
CA PHE A 178 3.31 -14.30 9.11
C PHE A 178 3.18 -14.60 7.62
N LYS A 179 4.05 -15.46 7.09
CA LYS A 179 4.00 -15.87 5.68
C LYS A 179 2.69 -16.56 5.31
N LEU A 180 2.15 -17.38 6.21
CA LEU A 180 0.85 -18.00 6.02
C LEU A 180 -0.27 -16.96 6.00
N GLN A 181 -0.29 -16.03 6.94
CA GLN A 181 -1.29 -14.96 6.99
C GLN A 181 -1.21 -14.00 5.80
N CYS A 182 -0.03 -13.76 5.23
CA CYS A 182 0.08 -13.03 3.97
C CYS A 182 -0.57 -13.76 2.78
N LYS A 183 -0.51 -15.10 2.75
CA LYS A 183 -1.26 -15.89 1.75
C LYS A 183 -2.76 -15.82 1.97
N ASP A 184 -3.19 -15.92 3.23
CA ASP A 184 -4.60 -15.79 3.59
C ASP A 184 -5.14 -14.40 3.25
N LEU A 185 -4.32 -13.35 3.42
CA LEU A 185 -4.66 -11.98 3.04
C LEU A 185 -4.97 -11.87 1.54
N LEU A 186 -4.18 -12.49 0.68
CA LEU A 186 -4.43 -12.50 -0.78
C LEU A 186 -5.73 -13.22 -1.11
N ILE A 187 -6.00 -14.37 -0.48
CA ILE A 187 -7.25 -15.12 -0.68
C ILE A 187 -8.45 -14.28 -0.21
N LEU A 188 -8.36 -13.67 0.97
CA LEU A 188 -9.42 -12.80 1.49
C LEU A 188 -9.66 -11.59 0.60
N GLN A 189 -8.58 -10.97 0.07
CA GLN A 189 -8.68 -9.85 -0.83
C GLN A 189 -9.43 -10.24 -2.12
N GLU A 190 -9.14 -11.40 -2.65
CA GLU A 190 -9.80 -11.94 -3.86
C GLU A 190 -11.29 -12.24 -3.57
N MET A 191 -11.60 -12.90 -2.45
CA MET A 191 -12.96 -13.17 -2.03
C MET A 191 -13.78 -11.89 -1.80
N GLU A 192 -13.19 -10.87 -1.18
CA GLU A 192 -13.84 -9.57 -0.97
C GLU A 192 -14.07 -8.82 -2.30
N PHE A 193 -13.15 -8.95 -3.25
CA PHE A 193 -13.26 -8.30 -4.55
C PHE A 193 -14.34 -8.93 -5.43
N GLU A 194 -14.38 -10.26 -5.50
CA GLU A 194 -15.42 -11.01 -6.23
C GLU A 194 -16.80 -10.85 -5.58
N GLY A 195 -16.85 -10.71 -4.25
CA GLY A 195 -18.08 -10.64 -3.49
C GLY A 195 -18.81 -11.97 -3.35
N MET A 196 -19.96 -11.95 -2.70
CA MET A 196 -20.88 -13.09 -2.62
C MET A 196 -22.19 -12.74 -3.32
N VAL A 197 -22.66 -13.65 -4.16
CA VAL A 197 -24.02 -13.60 -4.69
C VAL A 197 -24.94 -14.16 -3.60
N LEU A 198 -25.81 -13.30 -3.05
CA LEU A 198 -26.85 -13.67 -2.08
C LEU A 198 -28.17 -13.94 -2.80
#